data_00b4d59523f57e17e59281ea1e9482f2
#
_entry.id   00b4d59523f57e17e59281ea1e9482f2
#
_cell.length_a   1.000
_cell.length_b   1.000
_cell.length_c   1.000
_cell.angle_alpha   90.00
_cell.angle_beta   90.00
_cell.angle_gamma   90.00
#
_symmetry.space_group_name_H-M   'P 1'
#
loop_
_entity.id
_entity.type
_entity.pdbx_description
1 polymer ?
#
loop_
_entity_poly.entity_id
_entity_poly.type
_entity_poly.pdbx_seq_one_letter_code
_entity_poly.pdbx_strand_id
1 'polypeptide(L)'
;MLRRYLPSVVENNNDQIADVVVVDNGSTDNSVEIIKSEFSTVKLLAFNENYGFAEGYNRAIRQLGYKYSLLLNSDVAVSPHWLEPLYKYLEENRDVAAVQPKILSDSDRTYFEYAGACGGFIDKHGYPYCRGRVFDSVENDNGQY
;
A
#
# COMPACT_ATOMS: atom_id res chain seq x y z
N MET A 1 -8.48 4.66 -12.24
CA MET A 1 -7.45 4.40 -11.22
C MET A 1 -6.42 3.38 -11.68
N LEU A 2 -6.77 2.14 -11.99
CA LEU A 2 -5.82 1.08 -12.36
C LEU A 2 -4.76 1.50 -13.39
N ARG A 3 -5.17 2.03 -14.55
CA ARG A 3 -4.25 2.47 -15.62
C ARG A 3 -3.30 3.61 -15.21
N ARG A 4 -3.63 4.37 -14.16
CA ARG A 4 -2.78 5.47 -13.68
C ARG A 4 -1.72 5.00 -12.70
N TYR A 5 -2.07 4.12 -11.77
CA TYR A 5 -1.21 3.78 -10.63
C TYR A 5 -0.56 2.39 -10.71
N LEU A 6 -1.27 1.39 -11.21
CA LEU A 6 -0.76 0.02 -11.30
C LEU A 6 0.53 -0.13 -12.13
N PRO A 7 0.74 0.64 -13.23
CA PRO A 7 2.00 0.58 -13.96
C PRO A 7 3.21 0.86 -13.07
N SER A 8 3.16 1.87 -12.19
CA SER A 8 4.28 2.19 -11.29
C SER A 8 4.60 1.03 -10.34
N VAL A 9 3.59 0.30 -9.89
CA VAL A 9 3.75 -0.85 -9.00
C VAL A 9 4.41 -2.00 -9.74
N VAL A 10 3.96 -2.31 -10.95
CA VAL A 10 4.51 -3.40 -11.77
C VAL A 10 5.95 -3.10 -12.21
N GLU A 11 6.21 -1.87 -12.67
CA GLU A 11 7.53 -1.46 -13.15
C GLU A 11 8.60 -1.38 -12.05
N ASN A 12 8.18 -1.06 -10.82
CA ASN A 12 9.08 -0.92 -9.67
C ASN A 12 8.99 -2.10 -8.70
N ASN A 13 8.33 -3.20 -9.09
CA ASN A 13 8.33 -4.44 -8.31
C ASN A 13 9.68 -5.16 -8.47
N ASN A 14 10.09 -5.84 -7.41
CA ASN A 14 11.19 -6.79 -7.46
C ASN A 14 10.62 -8.21 -7.37
N ASP A 15 10.50 -8.88 -8.51
CA ASP A 15 9.89 -10.21 -8.64
C ASP A 15 10.62 -11.33 -7.87
N GLN A 16 11.85 -11.06 -7.39
CA GLN A 16 12.58 -11.98 -6.51
C GLN A 16 12.11 -11.86 -5.04
N ILE A 17 11.47 -10.74 -4.70
CA ILE A 17 11.02 -10.44 -3.33
C ILE A 17 9.51 -10.59 -3.20
N ALA A 18 8.75 -10.11 -4.18
CA ALA A 18 7.29 -10.03 -4.07
C ALA A 18 6.56 -10.31 -5.37
N ASP A 19 5.39 -10.91 -5.24
CA ASP A 19 4.38 -10.98 -6.28
C ASP A 19 3.43 -9.79 -6.20
N VAL A 20 3.09 -9.18 -7.34
CA VAL A 20 2.00 -8.22 -7.42
C VAL A 20 0.68 -8.96 -7.58
N VAL A 21 -0.21 -8.80 -6.60
CA VAL A 21 -1.54 -9.41 -6.61
C VAL A 21 -2.59 -8.33 -6.56
N VAL A 22 -3.40 -8.19 -7.59
CA VAL A 22 -4.59 -7.35 -7.53
C VAL A 22 -5.74 -8.17 -6.96
N VAL A 23 -6.30 -7.66 -5.87
CA VAL A 23 -7.49 -8.24 -5.25
C VAL A 23 -8.71 -7.44 -5.66
N ASP A 24 -9.53 -8.03 -6.52
CA ASP A 24 -10.81 -7.46 -6.90
C ASP A 24 -11.88 -7.87 -5.88
N ASN A 25 -12.41 -6.89 -5.15
CA ASN A 25 -13.39 -7.13 -4.09
C ASN A 25 -14.84 -7.02 -4.60
N GLY A 26 -15.13 -7.75 -5.66
CA GLY A 26 -16.48 -7.82 -6.24
C GLY A 26 -16.84 -6.58 -7.06
N SER A 27 -15.95 -6.08 -7.89
CA SER A 27 -16.23 -4.96 -8.80
C SER A 27 -17.31 -5.33 -9.82
N THR A 28 -18.16 -4.35 -10.14
CA THR A 28 -19.23 -4.49 -11.12
C THR A 28 -18.94 -3.78 -12.44
N ASP A 29 -17.77 -3.15 -12.53
CA ASP A 29 -17.28 -2.47 -13.73
C ASP A 29 -16.31 -3.38 -14.53
N ASN A 30 -15.60 -2.81 -15.50
CA ASN A 30 -14.65 -3.52 -16.34
C ASN A 30 -13.23 -3.68 -15.72
N SER A 31 -13.08 -3.53 -14.40
CA SER A 31 -11.79 -3.61 -13.73
C SER A 31 -11.08 -4.96 -13.95
N VAL A 32 -11.83 -6.05 -13.84
CA VAL A 32 -11.29 -7.41 -14.03
C VAL A 32 -10.79 -7.62 -15.46
N GLU A 33 -11.54 -7.15 -16.46
CA GLU A 33 -11.15 -7.24 -17.89
C GLU A 33 -9.90 -6.41 -18.18
N ILE A 34 -9.80 -5.22 -17.62
CA ILE A 34 -8.60 -4.35 -17.73
C ILE A 34 -7.38 -5.06 -17.18
N ILE A 35 -7.47 -5.64 -15.99
CA ILE A 35 -6.36 -6.35 -15.37
C ILE A 35 -5.92 -7.53 -16.24
N LYS A 36 -6.84 -8.36 -16.69
CA LYS A 36 -6.54 -9.52 -17.52
C LYS A 36 -5.94 -9.17 -18.88
N SER A 37 -6.39 -8.07 -19.49
CA SER A 37 -5.95 -7.70 -20.85
C SER A 37 -4.69 -6.85 -20.87
N GLU A 38 -4.51 -5.95 -19.89
CA GLU A 38 -3.45 -4.95 -19.92
C GLU A 38 -2.30 -5.25 -18.93
N PHE A 39 -2.57 -6.09 -17.90
CA PHE A 39 -1.61 -6.41 -16.83
C PHE A 39 -1.45 -7.92 -16.64
N SER A 40 -1.16 -8.64 -17.72
CA SER A 40 -1.10 -10.11 -17.73
C SER A 40 -0.04 -10.73 -16.81
N THR A 41 0.94 -9.97 -16.36
CA THR A 41 1.98 -10.40 -15.41
C THR A 41 1.52 -10.32 -13.95
N VAL A 42 0.42 -9.60 -13.69
CA VAL A 42 -0.12 -9.41 -12.35
C VAL A 42 -1.03 -10.58 -12.00
N LYS A 43 -0.88 -11.12 -10.80
CA LYS A 43 -1.83 -12.10 -10.27
C LYS A 43 -3.16 -11.44 -9.95
N LEU A 44 -4.26 -12.06 -10.33
CA LEU A 44 -5.62 -11.57 -10.03
C LEU A 44 -6.33 -12.54 -9.09
N LEU A 45 -6.79 -12.01 -7.96
CA LEU A 45 -7.70 -12.69 -7.05
C LEU A 45 -9.04 -11.92 -7.06
N ALA A 46 -10.05 -12.48 -7.71
CA ALA A 46 -11.36 -11.86 -7.81
C ALA A 46 -12.37 -12.54 -6.87
N PHE A 47 -13.07 -11.75 -6.08
CA PHE A 47 -14.16 -12.20 -5.24
C PHE A 47 -15.51 -12.01 -5.93
N ASN A 48 -16.48 -12.84 -5.60
CA ASN A 48 -17.81 -12.80 -6.19
C ASN A 48 -18.70 -11.68 -5.62
N GLU A 49 -18.32 -11.10 -4.50
CA GLU A 49 -19.05 -10.03 -3.81
C GLU A 49 -18.09 -9.12 -3.03
N ASN A 50 -18.57 -7.93 -2.67
CA ASN A 50 -17.82 -6.96 -1.89
C ASN A 50 -17.90 -7.29 -0.39
N TYR A 51 -16.80 -7.74 0.17
CA TYR A 51 -16.66 -8.06 1.62
C TYR A 51 -16.28 -6.84 2.48
N GLY A 52 -16.25 -5.64 1.91
CA GLY A 52 -15.74 -4.45 2.58
C GLY A 52 -14.21 -4.44 2.68
N PHE A 53 -13.66 -3.41 3.34
CA PHE A 53 -12.22 -3.18 3.36
C PHE A 53 -11.46 -4.26 4.13
N ALA A 54 -11.75 -4.39 5.42
CA ALA A 54 -10.98 -5.28 6.31
C ALA A 54 -11.14 -6.76 5.95
N GLU A 55 -12.37 -7.23 5.72
CA GLU A 55 -12.60 -8.64 5.41
C GLU A 55 -12.08 -9.01 4.02
N GLY A 56 -12.14 -8.10 3.04
CA GLY A 56 -11.54 -8.31 1.72
C GLY A 56 -10.05 -8.59 1.82
N TYR A 57 -9.30 -7.76 2.53
CA TYR A 57 -7.87 -8.01 2.78
C TYR A 57 -7.62 -9.29 3.59
N ASN A 58 -8.38 -9.54 4.64
CA ASN A 58 -8.22 -10.73 5.47
C ASN A 58 -8.41 -12.02 4.66
N ARG A 59 -9.38 -12.06 3.77
CA ARG A 59 -9.63 -13.21 2.88
C ARG A 59 -8.47 -13.40 1.90
N ALA A 60 -8.01 -12.31 1.29
CA ALA A 60 -6.88 -12.36 0.37
C ALA A 60 -5.61 -12.88 1.06
N ILE A 61 -5.24 -12.34 2.22
CA ILE A 61 -4.07 -12.75 2.98
C ILE A 61 -4.13 -14.24 3.34
N ARG A 62 -5.28 -14.72 3.85
CA ARG A 62 -5.44 -16.14 4.18
C ARG A 62 -5.33 -17.06 2.97
N GLN A 63 -5.87 -16.63 1.83
CA GLN A 63 -5.87 -17.43 0.60
C GLN A 63 -4.49 -17.47 -0.07
N LEU A 64 -3.75 -16.38 -0.01
CA LEU A 64 -2.42 -16.25 -0.63
C LEU A 64 -1.31 -16.90 0.19
N GLY A 65 -1.38 -16.84 1.52
CA GLY A 65 -0.48 -17.56 2.43
C GLY A 65 1.00 -17.14 2.40
N TYR A 66 1.30 -15.90 1.99
CA TYR A 66 2.66 -15.37 2.00
C TYR A 66 3.17 -15.07 3.42
N LYS A 67 4.49 -15.08 3.59
CA LYS A 67 5.13 -14.73 4.87
C LYS A 67 4.86 -13.28 5.28
N TYR A 68 4.93 -12.37 4.30
CA TYR A 68 4.60 -10.96 4.45
C TYR A 68 3.51 -10.57 3.48
N SER A 69 2.70 -9.61 3.85
CA SER A 69 1.68 -9.02 2.99
C SER A 69 1.80 -7.51 3.03
N LEU A 70 1.99 -6.90 1.88
CA LEU A 70 1.97 -5.46 1.74
C LEU A 70 0.58 -5.05 1.25
N LEU A 71 -0.11 -4.24 2.04
CA LEU A 71 -1.44 -3.73 1.72
C LEU A 71 -1.28 -2.39 1.02
N LEU A 72 -1.61 -2.34 -0.26
CA LEU A 72 -1.47 -1.16 -1.10
C LEU A 72 -2.82 -0.79 -1.70
N ASN A 73 -3.23 0.46 -1.49
CA ASN A 73 -4.43 0.98 -2.14
C ASN A 73 -4.21 1.18 -3.65
N SER A 74 -5.29 1.14 -4.42
CA SER A 74 -5.26 1.25 -5.88
C SER A 74 -4.95 2.65 -6.42
N ASP A 75 -4.77 3.63 -5.55
CA ASP A 75 -4.50 5.04 -5.84
C ASP A 75 -3.12 5.51 -5.34
N VAL A 76 -2.20 4.58 -5.14
CA VAL A 76 -0.83 4.86 -4.71
C VAL A 76 0.15 4.60 -5.84
N ALA A 77 1.02 5.57 -6.13
CA ALA A 77 2.19 5.40 -6.98
C ALA A 77 3.42 5.10 -6.13
N VAL A 78 4.27 4.19 -6.60
CA VAL A 78 5.50 3.81 -5.91
C VAL A 78 6.74 4.26 -6.70
N SER A 79 7.85 4.49 -5.98
CA SER A 79 9.14 4.86 -6.55
C SER A 79 10.03 3.63 -6.77
N PRO A 80 11.10 3.74 -7.58
CA PRO A 80 12.12 2.68 -7.64
C PRO A 80 12.67 2.32 -6.26
N HIS A 81 12.94 1.04 -6.04
CA HIS A 81 13.54 0.51 -4.81
C HIS A 81 12.75 0.77 -3.51
N TRP A 82 11.44 0.96 -3.61
CA TRP A 82 10.59 1.24 -2.45
C TRP A 82 10.38 0.02 -1.54
N LEU A 83 10.41 -1.18 -2.12
CA LEU A 83 10.05 -2.43 -1.43
C LEU A 83 11.20 -3.02 -0.62
N GLU A 84 12.43 -2.98 -1.17
CA GLU A 84 13.59 -3.63 -0.60
C GLU A 84 13.93 -3.17 0.84
N PRO A 85 13.88 -1.86 1.16
CA PRO A 85 14.14 -1.39 2.52
C PRO A 85 13.12 -1.91 3.53
N LEU A 86 11.83 -1.98 3.14
CA LEU A 86 10.76 -2.48 4.01
C LEU A 86 10.94 -3.97 4.29
N TYR A 87 11.19 -4.76 3.23
CA TYR A 87 11.45 -6.18 3.35
C TYR A 87 12.66 -6.48 4.22
N LYS A 88 13.79 -5.81 3.93
CA LYS A 88 15.04 -5.96 4.69
C LYS A 88 14.84 -5.62 6.16
N TYR A 89 14.15 -4.53 6.45
CA TYR A 89 13.89 -4.11 7.83
C TYR A 89 13.10 -5.17 8.62
N LEU A 90 12.06 -5.78 8.02
CA LEU A 90 11.29 -6.84 8.65
C LEU A 90 12.08 -8.14 8.82
N GLU A 91 13.01 -8.45 7.90
CA GLU A 91 13.88 -9.63 8.04
C GLU A 91 14.92 -9.47 9.17
N GLU A 92 15.43 -8.26 9.36
CA GLU A 92 16.46 -7.96 10.36
C GLU A 92 15.86 -7.71 11.77
N ASN A 93 14.59 -7.32 11.87
CA ASN A 93 13.92 -6.96 13.13
C ASN A 93 12.72 -7.85 13.41
N ARG A 94 12.95 -9.02 13.99
CA ARG A 94 11.94 -10.08 14.21
C ARG A 94 10.85 -9.74 15.22
N ASP A 95 11.04 -8.73 16.04
CA ASP A 95 10.10 -8.18 17.01
C ASP A 95 9.16 -7.12 16.40
N VAL A 96 9.42 -6.70 15.16
CA VAL A 96 8.57 -5.75 14.42
C VAL A 96 7.48 -6.49 13.67
N ALA A 97 6.22 -6.17 13.98
CA ALA A 97 5.05 -6.80 13.37
C ALA A 97 4.62 -6.12 12.05
N ALA A 98 4.87 -4.83 11.89
CA ALA A 98 4.49 -4.06 10.70
C ALA A 98 5.40 -2.86 10.50
N VAL A 99 5.57 -2.46 9.24
CA VAL A 99 6.28 -1.24 8.84
C VAL A 99 5.44 -0.46 7.83
N GLN A 100 5.59 0.84 7.82
CA GLN A 100 4.95 1.73 6.87
C GLN A 100 5.99 2.67 6.27
N PRO A 101 6.04 2.84 4.93
CA PRO A 101 6.88 3.85 4.33
C PRO A 101 6.30 5.25 4.56
N LYS A 102 7.13 6.26 4.39
CA LYS A 102 6.71 7.64 4.25
C LYS A 102 5.83 7.81 3.00
N ILE A 103 4.70 8.50 3.13
CA ILE A 103 3.75 8.74 2.04
C ILE A 103 3.69 10.24 1.75
N LEU A 104 3.98 10.59 0.50
CA LEU A 104 3.92 11.97 0.01
C LEU A 104 2.64 12.21 -0.79
N SER A 105 2.21 13.46 -0.86
CA SER A 105 1.08 13.85 -1.69
C SER A 105 1.39 13.61 -3.18
N ASP A 106 0.48 12.95 -3.91
CA ASP A 106 0.64 12.72 -5.36
C ASP A 106 0.54 14.02 -6.17
N SER A 107 -0.15 15.02 -5.65
CA SER A 107 -0.29 16.35 -6.31
C SER A 107 0.90 17.27 -6.07
N ASP A 108 1.55 17.18 -4.92
CA ASP A 108 2.75 17.95 -4.57
C ASP A 108 3.65 17.14 -3.63
N ARG A 109 4.65 16.49 -4.18
CA ARG A 109 5.57 15.58 -3.48
C ARG A 109 6.52 16.27 -2.50
N THR A 110 6.43 17.58 -2.34
CA THR A 110 7.16 18.30 -1.28
C THR A 110 6.44 18.25 0.07
N TYR A 111 5.18 17.82 0.07
CA TYR A 111 4.37 17.66 1.28
C TYR A 111 4.09 16.19 1.59
N PHE A 112 3.92 15.90 2.88
CA PHE A 112 3.37 14.63 3.29
C PHE A 112 1.91 14.47 2.83
N GLU A 113 1.51 13.23 2.63
CA GLU A 113 0.10 12.91 2.37
C GLU A 113 -0.73 13.20 3.65
N TYR A 114 -2.01 13.56 3.46
CA TYR A 114 -2.89 13.99 4.54
C TYR A 114 -3.16 12.89 5.58
N ALA A 115 -3.36 11.65 5.13
CA ALA A 115 -3.74 10.53 6.00
C ALA A 115 -2.63 9.48 6.08
N GLY A 116 -1.88 9.49 7.17
CA GLY A 116 -0.85 8.49 7.42
C GLY A 116 0.58 8.93 7.13
N ALA A 117 0.76 9.96 6.33
CA ALA A 117 2.02 10.70 6.13
C ALA A 117 3.30 9.90 6.46
N CYS A 118 3.85 10.09 7.65
CA CYS A 118 5.11 9.53 8.12
C CYS A 118 4.92 8.60 9.34
N GLY A 119 3.78 7.91 9.39
CA GLY A 119 3.38 7.09 10.53
C GLY A 119 2.66 7.90 11.62
N GLY A 120 2.39 7.25 12.74
CA GLY A 120 1.62 7.86 13.81
C GLY A 120 1.97 7.32 15.17
N PHE A 121 1.37 7.95 16.17
CA PHE A 121 1.48 7.59 17.57
C PHE A 121 0.09 7.40 18.18
N ILE A 122 0.02 6.73 19.30
CA ILE A 122 -1.17 6.65 20.14
C ILE A 122 -0.79 7.20 21.49
N ASP A 123 -1.58 8.14 22.02
CA ASP A 123 -1.37 8.66 23.35
C ASP A 123 -1.84 7.69 24.45
N LYS A 124 -1.59 8.02 25.70
CA LYS A 124 -1.98 7.19 26.85
C LYS A 124 -3.49 7.02 27.03
N HIS A 125 -4.31 7.79 26.32
CA HIS A 125 -5.77 7.71 26.36
C HIS A 125 -6.34 6.97 25.14
N GLY A 126 -5.48 6.53 24.20
CA GLY A 126 -5.88 5.80 22.98
C GLY A 126 -6.18 6.71 21.78
N TYR A 127 -5.87 8.01 21.84
CA TYR A 127 -6.05 8.91 20.71
C TYR A 127 -4.89 8.79 19.72
N PRO A 128 -5.15 8.44 18.45
CA PRO A 128 -4.13 8.41 17.42
C PRO A 128 -3.81 9.84 16.94
N TYR A 129 -2.54 10.09 16.63
CA TYR A 129 -2.08 11.31 15.96
C TYR A 129 -0.96 11.02 14.99
N CYS A 130 -0.91 11.78 13.89
CA CYS A 130 0.05 11.54 12.82
C CYS A 130 1.33 12.35 13.01
N ARG A 131 2.44 11.78 12.56
CA ARG A 131 3.70 12.51 12.34
C ARG A 131 3.60 13.23 10.99
N GLY A 132 4.10 14.46 10.91
CA GLY A 132 4.05 15.27 9.68
C GLY A 132 2.74 16.03 9.49
N ARG A 133 1.82 15.96 10.48
CA ARG A 133 0.55 16.68 10.41
C ARG A 133 0.01 17.04 11.81
N VAL A 134 -0.48 18.28 11.95
CA VAL A 134 -1.21 18.74 13.12
C VAL A 134 -2.52 19.36 12.64
N PHE A 135 -3.66 18.71 12.90
CA PHE A 135 -4.99 19.07 12.39
C PHE A 135 -4.96 19.28 10.87
N ASP A 136 -5.24 20.50 10.40
CA ASP A 136 -5.29 20.85 8.98
C ASP A 136 -3.93 21.33 8.42
N SER A 137 -2.92 21.43 9.26
CA SER A 137 -1.56 21.79 8.85
C SER A 137 -0.76 20.54 8.52
N VAL A 138 -0.37 20.41 7.25
CA VAL A 138 0.50 19.35 6.75
C VAL A 138 1.91 19.89 6.58
N GLU A 139 2.91 19.17 7.08
CA GLU A 139 4.32 19.57 6.99
C GLU A 139 4.91 19.27 5.62
N ASN A 140 5.90 20.07 5.22
CA ASN A 140 6.78 19.72 4.11
C ASN A 140 7.72 18.58 4.52
N ASP A 141 8.05 17.72 3.56
CA ASP A 141 9.11 16.74 3.74
C ASP A 141 10.48 17.40 3.52
N ASN A 142 11.20 17.63 4.62
CA ASN A 142 12.57 18.14 4.63
C ASN A 142 13.57 17.06 5.07
N GLY A 143 13.16 15.79 5.08
CA GLY A 143 13.97 14.68 5.58
C GLY A 143 14.09 14.65 7.12
N GLN A 144 13.12 15.26 7.83
CA GLN A 144 13.13 15.35 9.29
C GLN A 144 12.67 14.06 9.97
N TYR A 145 12.10 13.12 9.21
CA TYR A 145 11.61 11.83 9.70
C TYR A 145 12.19 10.65 8.91
#